data_ee85e5753ffea95f4c3a13ab7a867b42
#
_entry.id   ee85e5753ffea95f4c3a13ab7a867b42
#
_cell.length_a   1.000
_cell.length_b   1.000
_cell.length_c   1.000
_cell.angle_alpha   90.00
_cell.angle_beta   90.00
_cell.angle_gamma   90.00
#
_symmetry.space_group_name_H-M   'P 1'
#
loop_
_entity.id
_entity.type
_entity.pdbx_description
1 polymer ?
#
loop_
_entity_poly.entity_id
_entity_poly.type
_entity_poly.pdbx_seq_one_letter_code
_entity_poly.pdbx_strand_id
1 'polypeptide(L)'
;KDCNLAIKESDGDLDKAVEILRIKGISKASKKMSRDAKEGVVVVSGDGNKTSVIEVNCETDFVAKNEDFITFVKELSDLNDQNNSNIDNLKITKMKNGNTVEDNLVALIAKIGEKITIGKAKTIQNSNGVNNHYLHTVVKDNVAKLAVMVSLDTKSNSDIVKTFSKQ
;
A
#
# COMPACT_ATOMS: atom_id res chain seq x y z
N LYS A 1 -6.06 26.16 1.62
CA LYS A 1 -6.84 26.90 0.62
C LYS A 1 -8.12 26.16 0.29
N ASP A 2 -8.06 24.86 -0.06
CA ASP A 2 -9.24 24.07 -0.45
C ASP A 2 -10.26 23.88 0.69
N CYS A 3 -9.81 23.66 1.92
CA CYS A 3 -10.70 23.54 3.10
C CYS A 3 -11.53 24.81 3.32
N ASN A 4 -10.91 26.00 3.25
CA ASN A 4 -11.64 27.26 3.41
C ASN A 4 -12.67 27.51 2.31
N LEU A 5 -12.38 27.05 1.08
CA LEU A 5 -13.32 27.11 -0.02
C LEU A 5 -14.49 26.14 0.21
N ALA A 6 -14.22 24.91 0.62
CA ALA A 6 -15.25 23.91 0.88
C ALA A 6 -16.19 24.36 2.02
N ILE A 7 -15.66 24.95 3.10
CA ILE A 7 -16.48 25.50 4.21
C ILE A 7 -17.36 26.64 3.71
N LYS A 8 -16.85 27.52 2.85
CA LYS A 8 -17.66 28.60 2.26
C LYS A 8 -18.74 28.07 1.32
N GLU A 9 -18.40 27.10 0.47
CA GLU A 9 -19.35 26.47 -0.47
C GLU A 9 -20.43 25.65 0.23
N SER A 10 -20.18 25.21 1.47
CA SER A 10 -21.14 24.47 2.31
C SER A 10 -21.90 25.32 3.28
N ASP A 11 -21.77 26.67 3.22
CA ASP A 11 -22.34 27.62 4.19
C ASP A 11 -22.04 27.27 5.65
N GLY A 12 -20.83 26.74 5.91
CA GLY A 12 -20.38 26.35 7.25
C GLY A 12 -20.78 24.94 7.69
N ASP A 13 -21.52 24.20 6.89
CA ASP A 13 -21.88 22.81 7.15
C ASP A 13 -20.63 21.91 6.95
N LEU A 14 -20.15 21.30 8.04
CA LEU A 14 -18.92 20.51 8.03
C LEU A 14 -19.06 19.22 7.22
N ASP A 15 -20.20 18.54 7.30
CA ASP A 15 -20.40 17.27 6.58
C ASP A 15 -20.44 17.51 5.07
N LYS A 16 -21.14 18.56 4.64
CA LYS A 16 -21.13 19.00 3.23
C LYS A 16 -19.74 19.46 2.78
N ALA A 17 -18.98 20.16 3.63
CA ALA A 17 -17.61 20.57 3.30
C ALA A 17 -16.69 19.37 3.08
N VAL A 18 -16.80 18.33 3.91
CA VAL A 18 -16.07 17.08 3.76
C VAL A 18 -16.41 16.40 2.44
N GLU A 19 -17.69 16.31 2.09
CA GLU A 19 -18.12 15.71 0.82
C GLU A 19 -17.64 16.51 -0.41
N ILE A 20 -17.66 17.84 -0.35
CA ILE A 20 -17.09 18.71 -1.39
C ILE A 20 -15.59 18.43 -1.57
N LEU A 21 -14.86 18.28 -0.46
CA LEU A 21 -13.43 17.95 -0.51
C LEU A 21 -13.18 16.57 -1.09
N ARG A 22 -14.01 15.57 -0.76
CA ARG A 22 -13.95 14.22 -1.30
C ARG A 22 -14.18 14.23 -2.81
N ILE A 23 -15.19 14.90 -3.31
CA ILE A 23 -15.49 15.01 -4.75
C ILE A 23 -14.35 15.73 -5.48
N LYS A 24 -13.82 16.82 -4.93
CA LYS A 24 -12.66 17.53 -5.48
C LYS A 24 -11.42 16.64 -5.51
N GLY A 25 -11.22 15.80 -4.49
CA GLY A 25 -10.14 14.81 -4.42
C GLY A 25 -10.25 13.76 -5.54
N ILE A 26 -11.42 13.19 -5.74
CA ILE A 26 -11.70 12.25 -6.84
C ILE A 26 -11.38 12.89 -8.20
N SER A 27 -11.84 14.12 -8.44
CA SER A 27 -11.55 14.83 -9.69
C SER A 27 -10.05 15.07 -9.91
N LYS A 28 -9.31 15.43 -8.85
CA LYS A 28 -7.85 15.58 -8.91
C LYS A 28 -7.15 14.25 -9.21
N ALA A 29 -7.54 13.17 -8.52
CA ALA A 29 -6.99 11.84 -8.72
C ALA A 29 -7.25 11.34 -10.15
N SER A 30 -8.49 11.48 -10.65
CA SER A 30 -8.86 11.07 -12.01
C SER A 30 -7.98 11.72 -13.09
N LYS A 31 -7.69 13.02 -12.95
CA LYS A 31 -6.81 13.75 -13.88
C LYS A 31 -5.36 13.22 -13.89
N LYS A 32 -4.94 12.50 -12.86
CA LYS A 32 -3.60 11.92 -12.78
C LYS A 32 -3.52 10.52 -13.39
N MET A 33 -4.65 9.82 -13.53
CA MET A 33 -4.69 8.39 -13.93
C MET A 33 -4.09 8.12 -15.32
N SER A 34 -4.02 9.10 -16.22
CA SER A 34 -3.38 8.97 -17.53
C SER A 34 -1.85 9.07 -17.51
N ARG A 35 -1.24 9.41 -16.36
CA ARG A 35 0.20 9.55 -16.24
C ARG A 35 0.88 8.19 -16.05
N ASP A 36 2.18 8.12 -16.34
CA ASP A 36 3.01 6.95 -16.04
C ASP A 36 3.43 6.96 -14.57
N ALA A 37 3.31 5.82 -13.91
CA ALA A 37 3.80 5.59 -12.55
C ALA A 37 4.75 4.37 -12.58
N LYS A 38 6.03 4.64 -12.86
CA LYS A 38 7.07 3.60 -13.03
C LYS A 38 7.96 3.42 -11.81
N GLU A 39 7.90 4.36 -10.88
CA GLU A 39 8.52 4.29 -9.57
C GLU A 39 7.56 3.65 -8.56
N GLY A 40 8.03 3.43 -7.34
CA GLY A 40 7.21 2.88 -6.26
C GLY A 40 8.02 2.06 -5.29
N VAL A 41 7.29 1.25 -4.54
CA VAL A 41 7.83 0.32 -3.55
C VAL A 41 7.07 -1.00 -3.56
N VAL A 42 7.72 -2.03 -3.05
CA VAL A 42 7.10 -3.29 -2.63
C VAL A 42 7.16 -3.37 -1.11
N VAL A 43 6.10 -3.88 -0.51
CA VAL A 43 6.00 -4.02 0.94
C VAL A 43 5.66 -5.46 1.27
N VAL A 44 6.36 -6.00 2.27
CA VAL A 44 6.15 -7.38 2.74
C VAL A 44 5.54 -7.35 4.12
N SER A 45 4.57 -8.22 4.36
CA SER A 45 3.92 -8.46 5.66
C SER A 45 3.68 -9.95 5.89
N GLY A 46 3.28 -10.30 7.10
CA GLY A 46 3.06 -11.68 7.51
C GLY A 46 4.28 -12.32 8.18
N ASP A 47 4.18 -13.60 8.41
CA ASP A 47 5.19 -14.42 9.09
C ASP A 47 5.68 -15.59 8.23
N GLY A 48 6.46 -16.50 8.83
CA GLY A 48 7.04 -17.66 8.15
C GLY A 48 6.03 -18.67 7.60
N ASN A 49 4.78 -18.66 8.02
CA ASN A 49 3.74 -19.57 7.53
C ASN A 49 2.85 -18.89 6.49
N LYS A 50 2.68 -17.59 6.61
CA LYS A 50 1.92 -16.77 5.69
C LYS A 50 2.67 -15.47 5.44
N THR A 51 3.04 -15.22 4.20
CA THR A 51 3.78 -14.02 3.80
C THR A 51 3.11 -13.39 2.59
N SER A 52 2.89 -12.10 2.66
CA SER A 52 2.23 -11.32 1.63
C SER A 52 3.13 -10.20 1.13
N VAL A 53 3.07 -9.92 -0.17
CA VAL A 53 3.73 -8.79 -0.80
C VAL A 53 2.72 -7.97 -1.58
N ILE A 54 2.88 -6.67 -1.59
CA ILE A 54 2.09 -5.75 -2.38
C ILE A 54 2.97 -4.67 -3.00
N GLU A 55 2.71 -4.35 -4.25
CA GLU A 55 3.36 -3.29 -5.01
C GLU A 55 2.48 -2.04 -4.99
N VAL A 56 3.10 -0.88 -4.73
CA VAL A 56 2.45 0.42 -4.85
C VAL A 56 3.32 1.33 -5.69
N ASN A 57 2.79 1.79 -6.82
CA ASN A 57 3.50 2.59 -7.79
C ASN A 57 3.21 4.08 -7.62
N CYS A 58 4.19 4.92 -7.92
CA CYS A 58 4.11 6.38 -7.97
C CYS A 58 4.91 6.93 -9.15
N GLU A 59 4.83 8.25 -9.41
CA GLU A 59 5.51 8.85 -10.56
C GLU A 59 7.02 9.03 -10.30
N THR A 60 7.41 9.39 -9.06
CA THR A 60 8.81 9.71 -8.73
C THR A 60 9.32 8.96 -7.50
N ASP A 61 10.64 8.82 -7.42
CA ASP A 61 11.33 8.24 -6.27
C ASP A 61 11.26 9.15 -5.02
N PHE A 62 10.99 10.43 -5.18
CA PHE A 62 10.73 11.34 -4.07
C PHE A 62 9.46 10.94 -3.31
N VAL A 63 8.38 10.63 -4.05
CA VAL A 63 7.13 10.14 -3.45
C VAL A 63 7.32 8.76 -2.82
N ALA A 64 8.09 7.88 -3.45
CA ALA A 64 8.42 6.57 -2.88
C ALA A 64 9.12 6.65 -1.50
N LYS A 65 9.69 7.80 -1.14
CA LYS A 65 10.36 8.09 0.16
C LYS A 65 9.54 9.02 1.06
N ASN A 66 8.39 9.51 0.59
CA ASN A 66 7.55 10.44 1.34
C ASN A 66 6.88 9.74 2.54
N GLU A 67 6.86 10.37 3.71
CA GLU A 67 6.34 9.77 4.94
C GLU A 67 4.83 9.44 4.87
N ASP A 68 4.02 10.27 4.23
CA ASP A 68 2.58 9.98 4.06
C ASP A 68 2.38 8.75 3.16
N PHE A 69 3.16 8.64 2.08
CA PHE A 69 3.16 7.49 1.19
C PHE A 69 3.62 6.22 1.93
N ILE A 70 4.73 6.29 2.66
CA ILE A 70 5.27 5.16 3.44
C ILE A 70 4.27 4.70 4.50
N THR A 71 3.61 5.63 5.20
CA THR A 71 2.59 5.31 6.20
C THR A 71 1.41 4.58 5.56
N PHE A 72 0.94 5.08 4.43
CA PHE A 72 -0.15 4.45 3.67
C PHE A 72 0.22 3.03 3.21
N VAL A 73 1.39 2.84 2.61
CA VAL A 73 1.79 1.53 2.06
C VAL A 73 2.04 0.49 3.16
N LYS A 74 2.51 0.89 4.34
CA LYS A 74 2.68 -0.01 5.48
C LYS A 74 1.33 -0.53 5.98
N GLU A 75 0.37 0.36 6.22
CA GLU A 75 -0.96 -0.04 6.65
C GLU A 75 -1.68 -0.87 5.57
N LEU A 76 -1.52 -0.49 4.30
CA LEU A 76 -2.03 -1.25 3.16
C LEU A 76 -1.48 -2.68 3.12
N SER A 77 -0.19 -2.86 3.44
CA SER A 77 0.46 -4.18 3.46
C SER A 77 -0.14 -5.10 4.54
N ASP A 78 -0.39 -4.57 5.74
CA ASP A 78 -1.04 -5.33 6.80
C ASP A 78 -2.45 -5.76 6.40
N LEU A 79 -3.22 -4.86 5.79
CA LEU A 79 -4.55 -5.16 5.27
C LEU A 79 -4.50 -6.14 4.09
N ASN A 80 -3.48 -6.06 3.24
CA ASN A 80 -3.26 -7.00 2.15
C ASN A 80 -3.06 -8.42 2.65
N ASP A 81 -2.29 -8.60 3.71
CA ASP A 81 -2.11 -9.90 4.34
C ASP A 81 -3.43 -10.46 4.89
N GLN A 82 -4.22 -9.63 5.57
CA GLN A 82 -5.54 -9.99 6.09
C GLN A 82 -6.52 -10.39 4.96
N ASN A 83 -6.45 -9.75 3.81
CA ASN A 83 -7.30 -10.01 2.65
C ASN A 83 -6.73 -11.06 1.68
N ASN A 84 -5.65 -11.76 2.02
CA ASN A 84 -5.00 -12.78 1.17
C ASN A 84 -4.71 -12.27 -0.25
N SER A 85 -4.29 -11.01 -0.38
CA SER A 85 -4.00 -10.32 -1.64
C SER A 85 -5.18 -10.23 -2.62
N ASN A 86 -6.41 -10.28 -2.11
CA ASN A 86 -7.59 -9.96 -2.90
C ASN A 86 -7.73 -8.44 -3.02
N ILE A 87 -7.35 -7.89 -4.17
CA ILE A 87 -7.28 -6.42 -4.40
C ILE A 87 -8.67 -5.77 -4.32
N ASP A 88 -9.73 -6.42 -4.78
CA ASP A 88 -11.07 -5.84 -4.76
C ASP A 88 -11.59 -5.72 -3.33
N ASN A 89 -11.41 -6.76 -2.51
CA ASN A 89 -11.72 -6.70 -1.08
C ASN A 89 -10.85 -5.69 -0.36
N LEU A 90 -9.55 -5.62 -0.69
CA LEU A 90 -8.60 -4.69 -0.09
C LEU A 90 -9.04 -3.24 -0.28
N LYS A 91 -9.49 -2.85 -1.48
CA LYS A 91 -9.92 -1.49 -1.80
C LYS A 91 -11.06 -0.99 -0.91
N ILE A 92 -12.00 -1.87 -0.57
CA ILE A 92 -13.17 -1.54 0.27
C ILE A 92 -12.93 -1.75 1.76
N THR A 93 -11.79 -2.35 2.13
CA THR A 93 -11.41 -2.54 3.54
C THR A 93 -11.12 -1.19 4.20
N LYS A 94 -11.57 -1.03 5.44
CA LYS A 94 -11.35 0.20 6.22
C LYS A 94 -9.95 0.24 6.80
N MET A 95 -9.30 1.37 6.67
CA MET A 95 -8.05 1.73 7.33
C MET A 95 -8.32 2.26 8.76
N LYS A 96 -7.27 2.47 9.54
CA LYS A 96 -7.35 2.92 10.95
C LYS A 96 -8.15 4.20 11.15
N ASN A 97 -8.18 5.08 10.14
CA ASN A 97 -8.96 6.32 10.18
C ASN A 97 -10.46 6.14 9.86
N GLY A 98 -10.90 4.90 9.62
CA GLY A 98 -12.30 4.56 9.33
C GLY A 98 -12.73 4.69 7.86
N ASN A 99 -11.91 5.31 7.01
CA ASN A 99 -12.15 5.40 5.57
C ASN A 99 -11.64 4.15 4.84
N THR A 100 -12.16 3.87 3.65
CA THR A 100 -11.69 2.74 2.84
C THR A 100 -10.27 2.98 2.32
N VAL A 101 -9.58 1.91 1.92
CA VAL A 101 -8.28 2.00 1.22
C VAL A 101 -8.42 2.89 -0.03
N GLU A 102 -9.51 2.76 -0.79
CA GLU A 102 -9.74 3.55 -2.00
C GLU A 102 -9.90 5.04 -1.69
N ASP A 103 -10.69 5.40 -0.66
CA ASP A 103 -10.83 6.80 -0.24
C ASP A 103 -9.50 7.40 0.24
N ASN A 104 -8.72 6.63 1.00
CA ASN A 104 -7.39 7.04 1.45
C ASN A 104 -6.40 7.21 0.29
N LEU A 105 -6.45 6.32 -0.71
CA LEU A 105 -5.62 6.43 -1.92
C LEU A 105 -5.97 7.72 -2.70
N VAL A 106 -7.25 8.00 -2.90
CA VAL A 106 -7.72 9.22 -3.55
C VAL A 106 -7.26 10.47 -2.79
N ALA A 107 -7.39 10.46 -1.47
CA ALA A 107 -6.93 11.57 -0.63
C ALA A 107 -5.41 11.77 -0.71
N LEU A 108 -4.64 10.68 -0.73
CA LEU A 108 -3.19 10.70 -0.86
C LEU A 108 -2.75 11.26 -2.21
N ILE A 109 -3.37 10.83 -3.31
CA ILE A 109 -3.13 11.37 -4.67
C ILE A 109 -3.44 12.87 -4.71
N ALA A 110 -4.56 13.29 -4.11
CA ALA A 110 -4.94 14.71 -4.07
C ALA A 110 -3.96 15.56 -3.26
N LYS A 111 -3.40 15.01 -2.17
CA LYS A 111 -2.42 15.68 -1.29
C LYS A 111 -1.05 15.78 -1.94
N ILE A 112 -0.53 14.68 -2.45
CA ILE A 112 0.83 14.58 -3.04
C ILE A 112 0.86 15.20 -4.44
N GLY A 113 -0.20 15.02 -5.22
CA GLY A 113 -0.30 15.56 -6.59
C GLY A 113 0.29 14.67 -7.66
N GLU A 114 0.67 13.44 -7.34
CA GLU A 114 1.15 12.41 -8.28
C GLU A 114 0.14 11.26 -8.42
N LYS A 115 0.22 10.56 -9.56
CA LYS A 115 -0.46 9.28 -9.73
C LYS A 115 0.13 8.27 -8.74
N ILE A 116 -0.74 7.63 -7.97
CA ILE A 116 -0.39 6.49 -7.11
C ILE A 116 -1.36 5.35 -7.45
N THR A 117 -0.84 4.15 -7.61
CA THR A 117 -1.67 2.98 -7.92
C THR A 117 -1.25 1.78 -7.08
N ILE A 118 -2.24 1.01 -6.64
CA ILE A 118 -2.01 -0.31 -6.06
C ILE A 118 -1.74 -1.25 -7.24
N GLY A 119 -0.56 -1.82 -7.27
CA GLY A 119 -0.10 -2.74 -8.31
C GLY A 119 -0.46 -4.19 -8.01
N LYS A 120 0.50 -5.08 -8.23
CA LYS A 120 0.35 -6.52 -7.99
C LYS A 120 0.43 -6.83 -6.50
N ALA A 121 -0.30 -7.85 -6.09
CA ALA A 121 -0.19 -8.41 -4.74
C ALA A 121 -0.19 -9.95 -4.80
N LYS A 122 0.49 -10.56 -3.84
CA LYS A 122 0.56 -12.02 -3.72
C LYS A 122 0.72 -12.42 -2.26
N THR A 123 -0.07 -13.41 -1.84
CA THR A 123 0.07 -14.09 -0.56
C THR A 123 0.53 -15.52 -0.82
N ILE A 124 1.53 -15.97 -0.08
CA ILE A 124 1.96 -17.36 -0.02
C ILE A 124 1.63 -17.87 1.40
N GLN A 125 0.84 -18.93 1.46
CA GLN A 125 0.53 -19.64 2.69
C GLN A 125 1.08 -21.05 2.57
N ASN A 126 1.91 -21.46 3.54
CA ASN A 126 2.55 -22.75 3.58
C ASN A 126 2.40 -23.36 4.99
N SER A 127 1.50 -24.32 5.13
CA SER A 127 1.28 -25.05 6.39
C SER A 127 2.30 -26.16 6.63
N ASN A 128 3.05 -26.57 5.59
CA ASN A 128 3.97 -27.71 5.64
C ASN A 128 5.44 -27.28 5.60
N GLY A 129 5.70 -26.00 5.71
CA GLY A 129 7.04 -25.50 5.54
C GLY A 129 7.21 -24.07 6.04
N VAL A 130 8.12 -23.35 5.44
CA VAL A 130 8.49 -22.00 5.84
C VAL A 130 8.60 -21.06 4.64
N ASN A 131 8.06 -19.86 4.79
CA ASN A 131 8.27 -18.76 3.87
C ASN A 131 9.42 -17.88 4.37
N ASN A 132 10.25 -17.42 3.45
CA ASN A 132 11.24 -16.39 3.68
C ASN A 132 11.13 -15.32 2.61
N HIS A 133 11.65 -14.13 2.93
CA HIS A 133 11.72 -13.06 1.97
C HIS A 133 13.09 -12.35 2.03
N TYR A 134 13.46 -11.76 0.91
CA TYR A 134 14.61 -10.89 0.77
C TYR A 134 14.15 -9.54 0.21
N LEU A 135 14.64 -8.47 0.82
CA LEU A 135 14.36 -7.09 0.40
C LEU A 135 15.64 -6.46 -0.14
N HIS A 136 15.56 -5.92 -1.35
CA HIS A 136 16.67 -5.25 -2.00
C HIS A 136 16.36 -3.75 -2.15
N THR A 137 17.37 -2.92 -1.90
CA THR A 137 17.22 -1.45 -1.86
C THR A 137 16.10 -1.03 -0.89
N VAL A 138 16.33 -1.33 0.39
CA VAL A 138 15.39 -1.04 1.48
C VAL A 138 15.23 0.48 1.63
N VAL A 139 13.99 0.93 1.59
CA VAL A 139 13.59 2.34 1.80
C VAL A 139 13.27 2.58 3.27
N LYS A 140 12.54 1.66 3.88
CA LYS A 140 12.16 1.62 5.31
C LYS A 140 11.88 0.17 5.69
N ASP A 141 11.73 -0.12 7.00
CA ASP A 141 11.43 -1.47 7.48
C ASP A 141 10.28 -2.11 6.69
N ASN A 142 10.53 -3.27 6.12
CA ASN A 142 9.62 -4.05 5.26
C ASN A 142 9.20 -3.36 3.94
N VAL A 143 9.79 -2.21 3.59
CA VAL A 143 9.53 -1.44 2.37
C VAL A 143 10.80 -1.36 1.54
N ALA A 144 10.76 -1.83 0.31
CA ALA A 144 11.93 -1.89 -0.57
C ALA A 144 11.57 -1.61 -2.04
N LYS A 145 12.57 -1.50 -2.89
CA LYS A 145 12.41 -1.39 -4.35
C LYS A 145 12.15 -2.74 -5.01
N LEU A 146 12.62 -3.83 -4.40
CA LEU A 146 12.44 -5.19 -4.89
C LEU A 146 12.29 -6.12 -3.68
N ALA A 147 11.39 -7.08 -3.79
CA ALA A 147 11.20 -8.15 -2.83
C ALA A 147 11.16 -9.50 -3.56
N VAL A 148 11.78 -10.49 -2.96
CA VAL A 148 11.69 -11.89 -3.38
C VAL A 148 11.09 -12.68 -2.24
N MET A 149 10.08 -13.50 -2.51
CA MET A 149 9.51 -14.45 -1.55
C MET A 149 9.82 -15.88 -2.00
N VAL A 150 10.27 -16.70 -1.07
CA VAL A 150 10.56 -18.12 -1.27
C VAL A 150 9.76 -18.92 -0.26
N SER A 151 9.08 -19.95 -0.75
CA SER A 151 8.35 -20.91 0.07
C SER A 151 9.02 -22.28 -0.06
N LEU A 152 9.39 -22.88 1.06
CA LEU A 152 10.05 -24.18 1.12
C LEU A 152 9.21 -25.15 1.94
N ASP A 153 8.85 -26.28 1.35
CA ASP A 153 8.28 -27.39 2.09
C ASP A 153 9.39 -28.10 2.86
N THR A 154 9.32 -28.06 4.18
CA THR A 154 10.31 -28.68 5.06
C THR A 154 9.71 -29.00 6.41
N LYS A 155 10.16 -30.13 6.96
CA LYS A 155 9.84 -30.49 8.37
C LYS A 155 10.80 -29.84 9.36
N SER A 156 11.85 -29.19 8.90
CA SER A 156 12.85 -28.52 9.72
C SER A 156 12.66 -27.02 9.69
N ASN A 157 12.53 -26.41 10.83
CA ASN A 157 12.47 -24.95 10.99
C ASN A 157 13.84 -24.41 11.46
N SER A 158 14.93 -25.01 11.00
CA SER A 158 16.30 -24.66 11.40
C SER A 158 16.78 -23.37 10.74
N ASP A 159 17.74 -22.69 11.36
CA ASP A 159 18.42 -21.52 10.79
C ASP A 159 19.12 -21.82 9.46
N ILE A 160 19.46 -23.08 9.21
CA ILE A 160 20.01 -23.57 7.93
C ILE A 160 18.98 -23.36 6.81
N VAL A 161 17.71 -23.71 7.03
CA VAL A 161 16.64 -23.52 6.04
C VAL A 161 16.43 -22.03 5.74
N LYS A 162 16.47 -21.19 6.79
CA LYS A 162 16.36 -19.73 6.65
C LYS A 162 17.55 -19.13 5.88
N THR A 163 18.74 -19.65 6.11
CA THR A 163 19.95 -19.20 5.42
C THR A 163 19.93 -19.64 3.95
N PHE A 164 19.55 -20.88 3.66
CA PHE A 164 19.45 -21.39 2.30
C PHE A 164 18.41 -20.63 1.46
N SER A 165 17.29 -20.26 2.05
CA SER A 165 16.24 -19.53 1.33
C SER A 165 16.56 -18.06 1.02
N LYS A 166 17.68 -17.54 1.56
CA LYS A 166 18.18 -16.17 1.29
C LYS A 166 19.30 -16.12 0.23
N GLN A 167 19.81 -17.25 -0.20
CA GLN A 167 20.79 -17.38 -1.28
C GLN A 167 20.10 -17.44 -2.65
#